data_df8d7092aa3105d1f368ec1725cf7852
#
_entry.id   df8d7092aa3105d1f368ec1725cf7852
#
_cell.length_a   1.000
_cell.length_b   1.000
_cell.length_c   1.000
_cell.angle_alpha   90.00
_cell.angle_beta   90.00
_cell.angle_gamma   90.00
#
_symmetry.space_group_name_H-M   'P 1'
#
loop_
_entity.id
_entity.type
_entity.pdbx_description
1 polymer ?
#
loop_
_entity_poly.entity_id
_entity_poly.type
_entity_poly.pdbx_seq_one_letter_code
_entity_poly.pdbx_strand_id
1 'polypeptide(L)'
;SAASDVYKRQMYMLVGSYATPEEEGIKVYNFDEQNGNSQYISGIKGISNPSFLIPSADGERIYAVGEDSGKSSTANAIKFDKEQKRLTLLNSQPTDGGAPCYITLSPSEKFVLTANYMGGSITVFPLDKDGKLKSETRLISFTGNSLDKERQTQPHLHCIEFTPDHKYLLASDLGTDQIHVFPVSENVTDGVSHSLLNESEEFNIKVESGSGPRHICFHPNQKFAYLINEISGKVIAFSYDKGKLNTIQYIEADTVGAKGSGDIHISPDGKFLYASNRLKADGIAIFSINQEEGTLTKTGSQLTGIHPRNFIISRNGRYLLVACRDSNSIQVFERDSQTGLLKDTGKTIKTNKPVCLKFTF
;
A
#
# COMPACT_ATOMS: atom_id res chain seq x y z
N SER A 1 -21.75 27.97 0.47
CA SER A 1 -20.97 28.07 1.71
C SER A 1 -19.83 27.08 1.67
N ALA A 2 -18.68 27.41 2.26
CA ALA A 2 -17.45 26.61 2.21
C ALA A 2 -17.63 25.12 2.59
N ALA A 3 -18.63 24.79 3.41
CA ALA A 3 -18.93 23.39 3.77
C ALA A 3 -19.55 22.59 2.61
N SER A 4 -20.27 23.23 1.69
CA SER A 4 -20.84 22.53 0.52
C SER A 4 -19.82 22.31 -0.60
N ASP A 5 -18.72 23.08 -0.61
CA ASP A 5 -17.70 23.00 -1.65
C ASP A 5 -16.67 21.90 -1.38
N VAL A 6 -16.47 21.51 -0.10
CA VAL A 6 -15.60 20.39 0.29
C VAL A 6 -16.19 19.06 -0.21
N TYR A 7 -17.53 18.93 -0.26
CA TYR A 7 -18.21 17.73 -0.77
C TYR A 7 -18.27 17.66 -2.30
N LYS A 8 -17.85 18.71 -3.01
CA LYS A 8 -17.86 18.76 -4.48
C LYS A 8 -16.50 18.50 -5.12
N ARG A 9 -15.45 18.24 -4.32
CA ARG A 9 -14.16 17.87 -4.92
C ARG A 9 -14.30 16.51 -5.59
N GLN A 10 -14.01 16.50 -6.89
CA GLN A 10 -13.99 15.29 -7.69
C GLN A 10 -12.98 14.31 -7.10
N MET A 11 -13.42 13.07 -6.86
CA MET A 11 -12.54 12.01 -6.38
C MET A 11 -12.06 11.18 -7.56
N TYR A 12 -10.75 11.09 -7.70
CA TYR A 12 -10.10 10.23 -8.69
C TYR A 12 -9.61 8.95 -8.05
N MET A 13 -9.86 7.84 -8.72
CA MET A 13 -9.26 6.54 -8.36
C MET A 13 -8.12 6.24 -9.32
N LEU A 14 -6.93 6.08 -8.76
CA LEU A 14 -5.73 5.66 -9.48
C LEU A 14 -5.62 4.15 -9.39
N VAL A 15 -5.38 3.50 -10.53
CA VAL A 15 -5.24 2.04 -10.64
C VAL A 15 -3.87 1.71 -11.18
N GLY A 16 -3.07 0.97 -10.40
CA GLY A 16 -1.84 0.33 -10.83
C GLY A 16 -2.09 -1.13 -11.19
N SER A 17 -1.35 -1.64 -12.17
CA SER A 17 -1.60 -2.96 -12.75
C SER A 17 -0.30 -3.68 -13.10
N TYR A 18 -0.34 -5.01 -13.19
CA TYR A 18 0.66 -5.74 -13.95
C TYR A 18 0.35 -5.56 -15.44
N ALA A 19 1.27 -4.97 -16.17
CA ALA A 19 1.06 -4.60 -17.56
C ALA A 19 2.39 -4.53 -18.31
N THR A 20 2.35 -4.80 -19.62
CA THR A 20 3.48 -4.50 -20.50
C THR A 20 3.54 -3.01 -20.80
N PRO A 21 4.69 -2.47 -21.28
CA PRO A 21 4.79 -1.06 -21.67
C PRO A 21 3.83 -0.64 -22.79
N GLU A 22 3.31 -1.57 -23.57
CA GLU A 22 2.36 -1.32 -24.66
C GLU A 22 0.93 -1.14 -24.15
N GLU A 23 0.66 -1.57 -22.89
CA GLU A 23 -0.63 -1.43 -22.23
C GLU A 23 -0.67 -0.18 -21.36
N GLU A 24 -1.88 0.32 -21.09
CA GLU A 24 -2.08 1.34 -20.06
C GLU A 24 -1.98 0.70 -18.65
N GLY A 25 -0.78 0.65 -18.10
CA GLY A 25 -0.53 0.05 -16.79
C GLY A 25 -1.05 0.88 -15.61
N ILE A 26 -1.18 2.19 -15.80
CA ILE A 26 -1.79 3.10 -14.83
C ILE A 26 -3.00 3.75 -15.49
N LYS A 27 -4.13 3.73 -14.79
CA LYS A 27 -5.38 4.36 -15.23
C LYS A 27 -5.95 5.24 -14.14
N VAL A 28 -6.69 6.27 -14.55
CA VAL A 28 -7.43 7.17 -13.68
C VAL A 28 -8.90 7.06 -14.00
N TYR A 29 -9.71 6.88 -12.96
CA TYR A 29 -11.16 6.90 -13.01
C TYR A 29 -11.70 8.02 -12.15
N ASN A 30 -12.77 8.64 -12.56
CA ASN A 30 -13.62 9.41 -11.66
C ASN A 30 -14.47 8.42 -10.86
N PHE A 31 -14.48 8.53 -9.54
CA PHE A 31 -15.29 7.68 -8.68
C PHE A 31 -16.28 8.54 -7.90
N ASP A 32 -17.55 8.20 -8.01
CA ASP A 32 -18.63 8.84 -7.26
C ASP A 32 -18.90 8.07 -5.98
N GLU A 33 -18.46 8.59 -4.85
CA GLU A 33 -18.63 7.94 -3.55
C GLU A 33 -20.07 8.02 -3.00
N GLN A 34 -20.99 8.70 -3.68
CA GLN A 34 -22.40 8.73 -3.30
C GLN A 34 -23.17 7.54 -3.88
N ASN A 35 -22.83 7.08 -5.06
CA ASN A 35 -23.53 6.01 -5.75
C ASN A 35 -22.66 4.82 -6.17
N GLY A 36 -21.33 4.91 -6.00
CA GLY A 36 -20.40 3.84 -6.36
C GLY A 36 -20.12 3.72 -7.86
N ASN A 37 -20.53 4.69 -8.67
CA ASN A 37 -20.26 4.70 -10.11
C ASN A 37 -18.85 5.21 -10.41
N SER A 38 -18.28 4.72 -11.48
CA SER A 38 -16.96 5.14 -11.95
C SER A 38 -16.97 5.43 -13.44
N GLN A 39 -16.08 6.32 -13.86
CA GLN A 39 -15.89 6.68 -15.25
C GLN A 39 -14.39 6.78 -15.56
N TYR A 40 -13.96 6.11 -16.63
CA TYR A 40 -12.58 6.21 -17.13
C TYR A 40 -12.26 7.66 -17.55
N ILE A 41 -11.11 8.13 -17.10
CA ILE A 41 -10.63 9.48 -17.40
C ILE A 41 -9.40 9.45 -18.31
N SER A 42 -8.37 8.69 -17.93
CA SER A 42 -7.09 8.68 -18.63
C SER A 42 -6.28 7.43 -18.25
N GLY A 43 -5.26 7.16 -19.05
CA GLY A 43 -4.27 6.12 -18.79
C GLY A 43 -2.92 6.50 -19.38
N ILE A 44 -1.88 5.77 -18.95
CA ILE A 44 -0.51 5.97 -19.45
C ILE A 44 0.12 4.61 -19.78
N LYS A 45 0.79 4.58 -20.94
CA LYS A 45 1.64 3.47 -21.42
C LYS A 45 3.10 3.78 -21.14
N GLY A 46 3.98 2.82 -21.35
CA GLY A 46 5.43 3.01 -21.30
C GLY A 46 6.08 2.60 -20.00
N ILE A 47 5.31 2.10 -19.02
CA ILE A 47 5.85 1.62 -17.74
C ILE A 47 5.54 0.12 -17.63
N SER A 48 6.58 -0.69 -17.41
CA SER A 48 6.42 -2.13 -17.20
C SER A 48 5.99 -2.41 -15.75
N ASN A 49 4.90 -3.14 -15.59
CA ASN A 49 4.39 -3.59 -14.30
C ASN A 49 4.32 -2.49 -13.22
N PRO A 50 3.57 -1.39 -13.44
CA PRO A 50 3.39 -0.37 -12.41
C PRO A 50 2.43 -0.87 -11.33
N SER A 51 2.89 -1.84 -10.55
CA SER A 51 2.08 -2.63 -9.63
C SER A 51 1.74 -1.93 -8.31
N PHE A 52 2.43 -0.84 -8.00
CA PHE A 52 2.13 -0.02 -6.84
C PHE A 52 2.43 1.45 -7.12
N LEU A 53 1.59 2.33 -6.59
CA LEU A 53 1.70 3.76 -6.82
C LEU A 53 1.21 4.57 -5.62
N ILE A 54 1.62 5.83 -5.56
CA ILE A 54 1.18 6.79 -4.55
C ILE A 54 1.01 8.18 -5.19
N PRO A 55 -0.10 8.88 -4.94
CA PRO A 55 -0.24 10.28 -5.34
C PRO A 55 0.41 11.23 -4.33
N SER A 56 0.84 12.41 -4.81
CA SER A 56 1.12 13.55 -3.95
C SER A 56 -0.15 14.07 -3.27
N ALA A 57 0.00 14.89 -2.23
CA ALA A 57 -1.15 15.42 -1.49
C ALA A 57 -2.10 16.26 -2.36
N ASP A 58 -1.55 17.00 -3.34
CA ASP A 58 -2.35 17.78 -4.30
C ASP A 58 -2.90 16.94 -5.46
N GLY A 59 -2.46 15.67 -5.59
CA GLY A 59 -2.85 14.77 -6.67
C GLY A 59 -2.26 15.10 -8.05
N GLU A 60 -1.35 16.08 -8.14
CA GLU A 60 -0.74 16.48 -9.41
C GLU A 60 0.47 15.63 -9.80
N ARG A 61 1.03 14.88 -8.85
CA ARG A 61 2.13 13.94 -9.08
C ARG A 61 1.70 12.55 -8.64
N ILE A 62 2.14 11.56 -9.38
CA ILE A 62 1.97 10.14 -9.07
C ILE A 62 3.34 9.50 -9.19
N TYR A 63 3.70 8.72 -8.18
CA TYR A 63 4.94 7.94 -8.19
C TYR A 63 4.58 6.47 -8.23
N ALA A 64 5.19 5.74 -9.16
CA ALA A 64 4.87 4.33 -9.38
C ALA A 64 6.15 3.51 -9.53
N VAL A 65 6.11 2.27 -9.03
CA VAL A 65 7.17 1.30 -9.32
C VAL A 65 7.05 0.78 -10.76
N GLY A 66 8.16 0.31 -11.32
CA GLY A 66 8.19 -0.62 -12.43
C GLY A 66 8.71 -1.94 -11.88
N GLU A 67 7.81 -2.86 -11.53
CA GLU A 67 8.13 -4.11 -10.82
C GLU A 67 8.73 -5.14 -11.78
N ASP A 68 9.97 -4.90 -12.14
CA ASP A 68 10.75 -5.82 -12.97
C ASP A 68 11.91 -6.44 -12.19
N SER A 69 12.70 -7.26 -12.83
CA SER A 69 13.86 -7.91 -12.22
C SER A 69 15.16 -7.16 -12.55
N GLY A 70 16.08 -7.15 -11.58
CA GLY A 70 17.42 -6.63 -11.79
C GLY A 70 17.46 -5.17 -12.21
N LYS A 71 18.25 -4.87 -13.24
CA LYS A 71 18.52 -3.50 -13.70
C LYS A 71 17.33 -2.81 -14.40
N SER A 72 16.30 -3.55 -14.80
CA SER A 72 15.11 -2.99 -15.41
C SER A 72 14.08 -2.49 -14.40
N SER A 73 14.32 -2.71 -13.10
CA SER A 73 13.46 -2.23 -12.02
C SER A 73 13.57 -0.72 -11.87
N THR A 74 12.43 -0.03 -11.81
CA THR A 74 12.38 1.44 -11.81
C THR A 74 11.44 2.01 -10.76
N ALA A 75 11.68 3.27 -10.42
CA ALA A 75 10.69 4.20 -9.89
C ALA A 75 10.40 5.25 -10.94
N ASN A 76 9.14 5.67 -11.06
CA ASN A 76 8.65 6.53 -12.12
C ASN A 76 7.90 7.72 -11.52
N ALA A 77 8.19 8.93 -11.98
CA ALA A 77 7.47 10.14 -11.62
C ALA A 77 6.54 10.54 -12.77
N ILE A 78 5.27 10.76 -12.47
CA ILE A 78 4.21 11.02 -13.44
C ILE A 78 3.48 12.29 -13.04
N LYS A 79 3.18 13.15 -14.01
CA LYS A 79 2.32 14.31 -13.84
C LYS A 79 0.87 13.92 -14.18
N PHE A 80 -0.06 14.28 -13.32
CA PHE A 80 -1.49 14.23 -13.63
C PHE A 80 -2.02 15.66 -13.80
N ASP A 81 -2.31 16.02 -15.05
CA ASP A 81 -2.99 17.26 -15.40
C ASP A 81 -4.50 17.02 -15.33
N LYS A 82 -5.13 17.51 -14.26
CA LYS A 82 -6.56 17.30 -13.99
C LYS A 82 -7.45 18.10 -14.95
N GLU A 83 -6.99 19.24 -15.42
CA GLU A 83 -7.73 20.07 -16.36
C GLU A 83 -7.77 19.42 -17.74
N GLN A 84 -6.63 18.97 -18.24
CA GLN A 84 -6.52 18.29 -19.53
C GLN A 84 -6.84 16.80 -19.45
N LYS A 85 -7.03 16.25 -18.23
CA LYS A 85 -7.28 14.83 -17.98
C LYS A 85 -6.21 13.96 -18.62
N ARG A 86 -4.93 14.28 -18.36
CA ARG A 86 -3.79 13.62 -19.00
C ARG A 86 -2.69 13.25 -18.01
N LEU A 87 -2.17 12.04 -18.17
CA LEU A 87 -0.98 11.55 -17.49
C LEU A 87 0.24 11.71 -18.41
N THR A 88 1.35 12.19 -17.84
CA THR A 88 2.62 12.36 -18.55
C THR A 88 3.77 11.86 -17.68
N LEU A 89 4.61 10.98 -18.23
CA LEU A 89 5.83 10.55 -17.55
C LEU A 89 6.82 11.72 -17.50
N LEU A 90 7.24 12.08 -16.28
CA LEU A 90 8.25 13.12 -16.08
C LEU A 90 9.67 12.54 -16.21
N ASN A 91 9.96 11.48 -15.48
CA ASN A 91 11.20 10.72 -15.58
C ASN A 91 11.11 9.38 -14.85
N SER A 92 12.14 8.57 -15.03
CA SER A 92 12.32 7.29 -14.36
C SER A 92 13.76 7.17 -13.85
N GLN A 93 13.93 6.49 -12.73
CA GLN A 93 15.25 6.16 -12.18
C GLN A 93 15.30 4.68 -11.82
N PRO A 94 16.46 4.01 -11.92
CA PRO A 94 16.60 2.63 -11.48
C PRO A 94 16.48 2.54 -9.95
N THR A 95 15.86 1.47 -9.46
CA THR A 95 15.80 1.19 -8.02
C THR A 95 17.07 0.54 -7.50
N ASP A 96 17.88 -0.04 -8.36
CA ASP A 96 19.08 -0.84 -8.01
C ASP A 96 18.78 -2.03 -7.08
N GLY A 97 17.51 -2.32 -6.90
CA GLY A 97 16.98 -3.46 -6.17
C GLY A 97 15.82 -4.08 -6.93
N GLY A 98 15.83 -5.40 -7.12
CA GLY A 98 14.86 -6.10 -7.96
C GLY A 98 13.46 -6.18 -7.36
N ALA A 99 12.46 -6.22 -8.22
CA ALA A 99 11.04 -6.36 -7.91
C ALA A 99 10.52 -5.35 -6.86
N PRO A 100 10.63 -4.03 -7.13
CA PRO A 100 10.01 -3.04 -6.25
C PRO A 100 8.49 -3.24 -6.27
N CYS A 101 7.89 -3.49 -5.10
CA CYS A 101 6.46 -3.82 -4.98
C CYS A 101 5.69 -2.80 -4.13
N TYR A 102 6.36 -1.81 -3.59
CA TYR A 102 5.76 -0.74 -2.79
C TYR A 102 6.51 0.56 -2.99
N ILE A 103 5.79 1.66 -2.99
CA ILE A 103 6.36 3.01 -3.11
C ILE A 103 5.62 3.95 -2.18
N THR A 104 6.34 4.84 -1.52
CA THR A 104 5.75 5.85 -0.63
C THR A 104 6.46 7.20 -0.78
N LEU A 105 5.77 8.26 -0.34
CA LEU A 105 6.31 9.62 -0.23
C LEU A 105 6.65 9.92 1.21
N SER A 106 7.76 10.63 1.44
CA SER A 106 8.02 11.19 2.76
C SER A 106 6.96 12.24 3.12
N PRO A 107 6.71 12.49 4.42
CA PRO A 107 5.71 13.48 4.84
C PRO A 107 5.91 14.88 4.25
N SER A 108 7.17 15.29 4.05
CA SER A 108 7.50 16.57 3.40
C SER A 108 7.34 16.55 1.88
N GLU A 109 7.12 15.36 1.29
CA GLU A 109 7.11 15.13 -0.17
C GLU A 109 8.43 15.51 -0.88
N LYS A 110 9.55 15.46 -0.16
CA LYS A 110 10.89 15.69 -0.72
C LYS A 110 11.61 14.40 -1.14
N PHE A 111 11.10 13.26 -0.71
CA PHE A 111 11.69 11.94 -1.00
C PHE A 111 10.61 10.94 -1.37
N VAL A 112 10.99 10.07 -2.31
CA VAL A 112 10.25 8.85 -2.65
C VAL A 112 11.07 7.65 -2.21
N LEU A 113 10.41 6.61 -1.69
CA LEU A 113 11.06 5.38 -1.27
C LEU A 113 10.39 4.19 -1.90
N THR A 114 11.16 3.18 -2.29
CA THR A 114 10.66 1.89 -2.77
C THR A 114 11.08 0.75 -1.86
N ALA A 115 10.20 -0.22 -1.66
CA ALA A 115 10.51 -1.51 -1.07
C ALA A 115 10.76 -2.51 -2.19
N ASN A 116 11.96 -3.09 -2.21
CA ASN A 116 12.41 -3.99 -3.27
C ASN A 116 12.31 -5.43 -2.75
N TYR A 117 11.33 -6.18 -3.26
CA TYR A 117 11.03 -7.51 -2.76
C TYR A 117 12.15 -8.52 -3.03
N MET A 118 12.52 -8.70 -4.30
CA MET A 118 13.61 -9.62 -4.66
C MET A 118 14.98 -9.06 -4.29
N GLY A 119 15.13 -7.74 -4.29
CA GLY A 119 16.37 -7.09 -3.88
C GLY A 119 16.65 -7.14 -2.39
N GLY A 120 15.64 -7.37 -1.56
CA GLY A 120 15.78 -7.35 -0.10
C GLY A 120 16.31 -6.01 0.40
N SER A 121 15.78 -4.91 -0.13
CA SER A 121 16.34 -3.57 0.07
C SER A 121 15.27 -2.48 0.02
N ILE A 122 15.66 -1.29 0.44
CA ILE A 122 14.89 -0.05 0.29
C ILE A 122 15.74 0.91 -0.54
N THR A 123 15.12 1.61 -1.50
CA THR A 123 15.77 2.69 -2.24
C THR A 123 15.14 4.03 -1.88
N VAL A 124 15.96 5.02 -1.57
CA VAL A 124 15.52 6.39 -1.26
C VAL A 124 15.92 7.30 -2.42
N PHE A 125 14.95 8.01 -2.98
CA PHE A 125 15.11 8.95 -4.08
C PHE A 125 14.80 10.37 -3.60
N PRO A 126 15.74 11.31 -3.66
CA PRO A 126 15.39 12.71 -3.50
C PRO A 126 14.56 13.19 -4.71
N LEU A 127 13.67 14.13 -4.49
CA LEU A 127 12.91 14.79 -5.54
C LEU A 127 13.50 16.17 -5.84
N ASP A 128 13.45 16.58 -7.10
CA ASP A 128 13.75 17.96 -7.47
C ASP A 128 12.53 18.88 -7.26
N LYS A 129 12.70 20.16 -7.55
CA LYS A 129 11.63 21.17 -7.40
C LYS A 129 10.41 20.91 -8.28
N ASP A 130 10.57 20.16 -9.38
CA ASP A 130 9.50 19.82 -10.31
C ASP A 130 8.84 18.47 -10.01
N GLY A 131 9.31 17.79 -8.96
CA GLY A 131 8.82 16.48 -8.54
C GLY A 131 9.43 15.30 -9.30
N LYS A 132 10.50 15.52 -10.05
CA LYS A 132 11.25 14.46 -10.72
C LYS A 132 12.16 13.73 -9.73
N LEU A 133 12.40 12.46 -10.01
CA LEU A 133 13.33 11.63 -9.23
C LEU A 133 14.78 12.02 -9.56
N LYS A 134 15.57 12.30 -8.54
CA LYS A 134 17.02 12.52 -8.71
C LYS A 134 17.77 11.20 -8.80
N SER A 135 18.97 11.24 -9.40
CA SER A 135 19.85 10.09 -9.56
C SER A 135 20.70 9.75 -8.32
N GLU A 136 20.83 10.69 -7.39
CA GLU A 136 21.60 10.54 -6.15
C GLU A 136 20.81 9.75 -5.11
N THR A 137 20.69 8.44 -5.33
CA THR A 137 19.89 7.54 -4.50
C THR A 137 20.68 6.95 -3.34
N ARG A 138 19.96 6.47 -2.32
CA ARG A 138 20.51 5.63 -1.25
C ARG A 138 19.85 4.26 -1.29
N LEU A 139 20.65 3.21 -1.44
CA LEU A 139 20.20 1.82 -1.33
C LEU A 139 20.54 1.28 0.06
N ILE A 140 19.53 0.79 0.78
CA ILE A 140 19.68 0.15 2.09
C ILE A 140 19.35 -1.33 1.93
N SER A 141 20.34 -2.19 2.10
CA SER A 141 20.20 -3.65 1.93
C SER A 141 20.12 -4.34 3.29
N PHE A 142 19.32 -5.39 3.35
CA PHE A 142 19.13 -6.21 4.55
C PHE A 142 19.70 -7.60 4.34
N THR A 143 19.91 -8.32 5.46
CA THR A 143 20.38 -9.71 5.47
C THR A 143 19.51 -10.53 6.40
N GLY A 144 19.50 -11.84 6.21
CA GLY A 144 18.77 -12.77 7.06
C GLY A 144 17.85 -13.70 6.28
N ASN A 145 17.15 -14.53 7.03
CA ASN A 145 16.21 -15.53 6.52
C ASN A 145 15.24 -15.91 7.65
N SER A 146 14.32 -16.82 7.39
CA SER A 146 13.45 -17.36 8.40
C SER A 146 13.00 -18.80 8.10
N LEU A 147 11.88 -19.21 8.66
CA LEU A 147 11.46 -20.61 8.76
C LEU A 147 11.10 -21.25 7.43
N ASP A 148 10.39 -20.53 6.56
CA ASP A 148 9.92 -21.08 5.27
C ASP A 148 11.07 -21.14 4.26
N LYS A 149 11.45 -22.38 3.90
CA LYS A 149 12.62 -22.64 3.04
C LYS A 149 12.41 -22.26 1.58
N GLU A 150 11.18 -22.00 1.17
CA GLU A 150 10.85 -21.54 -0.20
C GLU A 150 10.65 -20.03 -0.26
N ARG A 151 10.03 -19.45 0.77
CA ARG A 151 9.57 -18.07 0.78
C ARG A 151 10.44 -17.12 1.60
N GLN A 152 11.27 -17.64 2.52
CA GLN A 152 12.02 -16.86 3.49
C GLN A 152 13.51 -17.20 3.50
N THR A 153 14.09 -17.41 2.32
CA THR A 153 15.53 -17.70 2.16
C THR A 153 16.40 -16.45 2.19
N GLN A 154 15.80 -15.28 2.04
CA GLN A 154 16.45 -13.96 2.05
C GLN A 154 15.46 -12.88 2.48
N PRO A 155 15.92 -11.65 2.74
CA PRO A 155 15.00 -10.53 2.98
C PRO A 155 14.10 -10.26 1.78
N HIS A 156 12.85 -9.89 2.06
CA HIS A 156 11.84 -9.50 1.09
C HIS A 156 11.05 -8.31 1.62
N LEU A 157 11.49 -7.10 1.33
CA LEU A 157 10.80 -5.87 1.75
C LEU A 157 9.50 -5.74 0.97
N HIS A 158 8.37 -5.64 1.65
CA HIS A 158 7.06 -5.62 0.99
C HIS A 158 6.26 -4.33 1.23
N CYS A 159 6.48 -3.65 2.32
CA CYS A 159 5.76 -2.44 2.69
C CYS A 159 6.68 -1.51 3.45
N ILE A 160 6.62 -0.23 3.12
CA ILE A 160 7.29 0.84 3.84
C ILE A 160 6.28 1.95 4.12
N GLU A 161 6.09 2.26 5.40
CA GLU A 161 5.12 3.28 5.82
C GLU A 161 5.74 4.21 6.86
N PHE A 162 5.52 5.50 6.69
CA PHE A 162 5.82 6.48 7.73
C PHE A 162 4.79 6.38 8.84
N THR A 163 5.25 6.51 10.08
CA THR A 163 4.35 6.52 11.23
C THR A 163 3.50 7.79 11.25
N PRO A 164 2.30 7.78 11.87
CA PRO A 164 1.42 8.94 11.89
C PRO A 164 2.03 10.20 12.50
N ASP A 165 2.99 10.05 13.42
CA ASP A 165 3.76 11.16 14.01
C ASP A 165 4.89 11.67 13.10
N HIS A 166 5.09 11.04 11.93
CA HIS A 166 6.12 11.35 10.94
C HIS A 166 7.58 11.18 11.42
N LYS A 167 7.79 10.51 12.54
CA LYS A 167 9.12 10.40 13.15
C LYS A 167 9.86 9.11 12.82
N TYR A 168 9.15 8.12 12.28
CA TYR A 168 9.73 6.81 11.97
C TYR A 168 9.24 6.29 10.63
N LEU A 169 10.06 5.47 9.99
CA LEU A 169 9.68 4.62 8.87
C LEU A 169 9.64 3.18 9.35
N LEU A 170 8.54 2.48 9.07
CA LEU A 170 8.39 1.05 9.30
C LEU A 170 8.56 0.31 7.97
N ALA A 171 9.39 -0.73 7.95
CA ALA A 171 9.63 -1.55 6.77
C ALA A 171 9.35 -3.02 7.10
N SER A 172 8.29 -3.57 6.52
CA SER A 172 7.92 -4.98 6.71
C SER A 172 8.81 -5.87 5.85
N ASP A 173 9.48 -6.83 6.49
CA ASP A 173 10.35 -7.78 5.82
C ASP A 173 9.75 -9.19 5.90
N LEU A 174 9.12 -9.60 4.83
CA LEU A 174 8.46 -10.91 4.70
C LEU A 174 9.47 -12.05 4.85
N GLY A 175 10.70 -11.86 4.37
CA GLY A 175 11.71 -12.91 4.35
C GLY A 175 12.41 -13.17 5.67
N THR A 176 12.37 -12.22 6.61
CA THR A 176 13.10 -12.32 7.89
C THR A 176 12.20 -12.25 9.12
N ASP A 177 10.88 -12.13 8.93
CA ASP A 177 9.90 -12.00 10.02
C ASP A 177 10.20 -10.83 10.97
N GLN A 178 10.47 -9.68 10.35
CA GLN A 178 10.79 -8.46 11.08
C GLN A 178 10.08 -7.25 10.49
N ILE A 179 9.91 -6.23 11.33
CA ILE A 179 9.66 -4.86 10.93
C ILE A 179 10.92 -4.08 11.28
N HIS A 180 11.60 -3.54 10.27
CA HIS A 180 12.73 -2.64 10.46
C HIS A 180 12.20 -1.23 10.74
N VAL A 181 12.74 -0.56 11.75
CA VAL A 181 12.28 0.77 12.17
C VAL A 181 13.45 1.75 12.09
N PHE A 182 13.25 2.83 11.33
CA PHE A 182 14.24 3.89 11.16
C PHE A 182 13.69 5.20 11.71
N PRO A 183 14.42 5.88 12.60
CA PRO A 183 14.14 7.28 12.89
C PRO A 183 14.28 8.12 11.62
N VAL A 184 13.39 9.09 11.43
CA VAL A 184 13.32 9.96 10.24
C VAL A 184 13.75 11.36 10.59
N SER A 185 14.59 11.96 9.73
CA SER A 185 14.99 13.36 9.82
C SER A 185 14.73 14.06 8.48
N GLU A 186 13.64 14.82 8.41
CA GLU A 186 13.30 15.61 7.22
C GLU A 186 13.82 17.06 7.28
N ASN A 187 14.45 17.45 8.38
CA ASN A 187 15.09 18.77 8.53
C ASN A 187 16.40 18.89 7.75
N VAL A 188 16.50 18.13 6.66
CA VAL A 188 17.69 18.11 5.84
C VAL A 188 17.59 19.25 4.83
N THR A 189 18.45 20.22 4.99
CA THR A 189 18.49 21.40 4.13
C THR A 189 19.12 21.15 2.76
N ASP A 190 19.78 20.01 2.59
CA ASP A 190 20.59 19.69 1.41
C ASP A 190 19.93 18.68 0.44
N GLY A 191 18.80 18.05 0.81
CA GLY A 191 18.08 17.12 -0.04
C GLY A 191 18.86 15.85 -0.40
N VAL A 192 19.76 15.41 0.49
CA VAL A 192 20.61 14.23 0.27
C VAL A 192 19.90 12.97 0.73
N SER A 193 19.83 11.96 -0.13
CA SER A 193 19.04 10.73 0.08
C SER A 193 19.45 9.92 1.30
N HIS A 194 20.70 9.97 1.72
CA HIS A 194 21.22 9.21 2.86
C HIS A 194 20.97 9.86 4.22
N SER A 195 20.38 11.04 4.26
CA SER A 195 20.13 11.76 5.49
C SER A 195 18.69 11.69 5.97
N LEU A 196 17.76 11.16 5.16
CA LEU A 196 16.36 11.00 5.54
C LEU A 196 16.19 9.97 6.66
N LEU A 197 16.80 8.79 6.51
CA LEU A 197 16.69 7.68 7.45
C LEU A 197 17.96 7.59 8.30
N ASN A 198 17.79 7.58 9.62
CA ASN A 198 18.91 7.39 10.52
C ASN A 198 19.24 5.89 10.65
N GLU A 199 20.13 5.41 9.77
CA GLU A 199 20.51 4.00 9.72
C GLU A 199 21.28 3.54 10.97
N SER A 200 21.98 4.44 11.65
CA SER A 200 22.75 4.10 12.85
C SER A 200 21.87 3.84 14.08
N GLU A 201 20.63 4.32 14.06
CA GLU A 201 19.65 4.15 15.13
C GLU A 201 18.50 3.23 14.71
N GLU A 202 18.68 2.45 13.62
CA GLU A 202 17.73 1.41 13.23
C GLU A 202 17.55 0.39 14.34
N PHE A 203 16.32 -0.05 14.53
CA PHE A 203 16.01 -1.19 15.39
C PHE A 203 14.93 -2.07 14.74
N ASN A 204 14.81 -3.31 15.23
CA ASN A 204 13.94 -4.30 14.62
C ASN A 204 12.88 -4.76 15.60
N ILE A 205 11.67 -4.97 15.09
CA ILE A 205 10.58 -5.61 15.80
C ILE A 205 10.40 -6.98 15.18
N LYS A 206 10.70 -8.03 15.95
CA LYS A 206 10.54 -9.42 15.51
C LYS A 206 9.10 -9.87 15.71
N VAL A 207 8.60 -10.64 14.76
CA VAL A 207 7.32 -11.33 14.86
C VAL A 207 7.54 -12.84 14.87
N GLU A 208 6.47 -13.60 15.11
CA GLU A 208 6.51 -15.06 15.12
C GLU A 208 7.10 -15.62 13.82
N SER A 209 8.03 -16.58 13.93
CA SER A 209 8.67 -17.19 12.76
C SER A 209 7.66 -17.84 11.82
N GLY A 210 7.82 -17.63 10.52
CA GLY A 210 6.89 -18.11 9.51
C GLY A 210 5.71 -17.20 9.24
N SER A 211 5.69 -16.00 9.84
CA SER A 211 4.61 -15.02 9.64
C SER A 211 4.59 -14.43 8.23
N GLY A 212 5.72 -13.94 7.74
CA GLY A 212 5.82 -13.25 6.46
C GLY A 212 5.16 -11.87 6.48
N PRO A 213 5.71 -10.89 7.23
CA PRO A 213 5.17 -9.52 7.30
C PRO A 213 4.97 -8.91 5.91
N ARG A 214 3.78 -8.35 5.66
CA ARG A 214 3.43 -7.84 4.35
C ARG A 214 3.02 -6.36 4.37
N HIS A 215 1.78 -6.04 4.67
CA HIS A 215 1.27 -4.67 4.75
C HIS A 215 0.88 -4.30 6.16
N ILE A 216 1.09 -3.04 6.51
CA ILE A 216 0.74 -2.47 7.82
C ILE A 216 -0.17 -1.26 7.65
N CYS A 217 -1.10 -1.07 8.57
CA CYS A 217 -1.94 0.12 8.64
C CYS A 217 -2.07 0.61 10.09
N PHE A 218 -2.34 1.90 10.24
CA PHE A 218 -2.53 2.55 11.53
C PHE A 218 -3.99 2.87 11.77
N HIS A 219 -4.42 2.72 13.03
CA HIS A 219 -5.72 3.20 13.47
C HIS A 219 -5.76 4.74 13.40
N PRO A 220 -6.91 5.35 13.04
CA PRO A 220 -7.03 6.82 13.00
C PRO A 220 -6.67 7.53 14.31
N ASN A 221 -6.82 6.86 15.47
CA ASN A 221 -6.40 7.42 16.77
C ASN A 221 -4.89 7.44 17.00
N GLN A 222 -4.10 6.86 16.07
CA GLN A 222 -2.63 6.78 16.12
C GLN A 222 -2.05 5.97 17.30
N LYS A 223 -2.87 5.18 17.98
CA LYS A 223 -2.45 4.37 19.14
C LYS A 223 -2.24 2.89 18.81
N PHE A 224 -2.78 2.44 17.68
CA PHE A 224 -2.73 1.05 17.27
C PHE A 224 -2.28 0.92 15.82
N ALA A 225 -1.58 -0.19 15.54
CA ALA A 225 -1.18 -0.59 14.19
C ALA A 225 -1.52 -2.06 13.97
N TYR A 226 -1.75 -2.43 12.71
CA TYR A 226 -2.16 -3.78 12.34
C TYR A 226 -1.34 -4.26 11.14
N LEU A 227 -0.77 -5.44 11.25
CA LEU A 227 0.08 -6.06 10.25
C LEU A 227 -0.57 -7.32 9.72
N ILE A 228 -0.81 -7.40 8.41
CA ILE A 228 -1.19 -8.64 7.75
C ILE A 228 0.07 -9.41 7.36
N ASN A 229 0.10 -10.70 7.68
CA ASN A 229 1.20 -11.60 7.37
C ASN A 229 0.79 -12.53 6.24
N GLU A 230 1.55 -12.51 5.15
CA GLU A 230 1.20 -13.24 3.94
C GLU A 230 1.22 -14.75 4.13
N ILE A 231 2.22 -15.27 4.84
CA ILE A 231 2.46 -16.72 4.95
C ILE A 231 1.58 -17.33 6.04
N SER A 232 1.57 -16.75 7.24
CA SER A 232 0.74 -17.28 8.33
C SER A 232 -0.74 -17.00 8.17
N GLY A 233 -1.11 -15.97 7.41
CA GLY A 233 -2.50 -15.56 7.28
C GLY A 233 -3.05 -14.87 8.51
N LYS A 234 -2.21 -14.48 9.45
CA LYS A 234 -2.61 -13.82 10.71
C LYS A 234 -2.47 -12.31 10.59
N VAL A 235 -3.37 -11.60 11.26
CA VAL A 235 -3.20 -10.18 11.60
C VAL A 235 -2.56 -10.09 12.97
N ILE A 236 -1.52 -9.27 13.09
CA ILE A 236 -0.95 -8.91 14.39
C ILE A 236 -1.42 -7.50 14.72
N ALA A 237 -2.08 -7.35 15.89
CA ALA A 237 -2.42 -6.07 16.45
C ALA A 237 -1.33 -5.59 17.39
N PHE A 238 -0.93 -4.33 17.25
CA PHE A 238 0.08 -3.68 18.08
C PHE A 238 -0.49 -2.42 18.72
N SER A 239 -0.02 -2.13 19.94
CA SER A 239 -0.03 -0.75 20.43
C SER A 239 1.18 -0.01 19.85
N TYR A 240 1.01 1.26 19.56
CA TYR A 240 2.07 2.11 19.01
C TYR A 240 2.37 3.27 19.94
N ASP A 241 3.65 3.45 20.26
CA ASP A 241 4.14 4.61 20.99
C ASP A 241 5.59 4.93 20.56
N LYS A 242 5.78 6.08 19.95
CA LYS A 242 7.11 6.64 19.60
C LYS A 242 8.04 5.64 18.90
N GLY A 243 7.54 5.02 17.84
CA GLY A 243 8.28 4.03 17.05
C GLY A 243 8.25 2.62 17.58
N LYS A 244 7.77 2.40 18.80
CA LYS A 244 7.67 1.08 19.40
C LYS A 244 6.31 0.45 19.12
N LEU A 245 6.33 -0.78 18.63
CA LEU A 245 5.16 -1.63 18.44
C LEU A 245 5.20 -2.75 19.47
N ASN A 246 4.22 -2.78 20.35
CA ASN A 246 4.06 -3.87 21.33
C ASN A 246 2.88 -4.75 20.89
N THR A 247 3.13 -6.05 20.76
CA THR A 247 2.12 -7.01 20.34
C THR A 247 0.99 -7.10 21.35
N ILE A 248 -0.25 -6.94 20.88
CA ILE A 248 -1.47 -7.10 21.68
C ILE A 248 -2.15 -8.43 21.36
N GLN A 249 -2.17 -8.82 20.07
CA GLN A 249 -2.97 -9.96 19.62
C GLN A 249 -2.44 -10.53 18.31
N TYR A 250 -2.56 -11.85 18.16
CA TYR A 250 -2.51 -12.57 16.89
C TYR A 250 -3.89 -13.14 16.61
N ILE A 251 -4.44 -12.89 15.41
CA ILE A 251 -5.75 -13.41 15.01
C ILE A 251 -5.73 -13.87 13.55
N GLU A 252 -6.37 -14.99 13.24
CA GLU A 252 -6.41 -15.53 11.88
C GLU A 252 -7.33 -14.70 10.99
N ALA A 253 -6.80 -14.25 9.83
CA ALA A 253 -7.57 -13.73 8.72
C ALA A 253 -7.81 -14.81 7.66
N ASP A 254 -6.79 -15.61 7.35
CA ASP A 254 -6.88 -16.78 6.49
C ASP A 254 -7.09 -18.03 7.35
N THR A 255 -8.21 -18.71 7.14
CA THR A 255 -8.59 -19.93 7.88
C THR A 255 -8.37 -21.21 7.07
N VAL A 256 -7.86 -21.11 5.83
CA VAL A 256 -7.67 -22.25 4.92
C VAL A 256 -6.21 -22.56 4.60
N GLY A 257 -5.28 -21.83 5.22
CA GLY A 257 -3.85 -22.06 5.06
C GLY A 257 -3.34 -21.81 3.64
N ALA A 258 -3.87 -20.81 2.96
CA ALA A 258 -3.52 -20.52 1.57
C ALA A 258 -2.14 -19.91 1.39
N LYS A 259 -1.55 -19.33 2.45
CA LYS A 259 -0.25 -18.62 2.41
C LYS A 259 -0.24 -17.45 1.41
N GLY A 260 -1.36 -16.75 1.29
CA GLY A 260 -1.56 -15.72 0.28
C GLY A 260 -2.31 -14.49 0.77
N SER A 261 -2.30 -14.18 2.06
CA SER A 261 -2.90 -12.94 2.58
C SER A 261 -2.25 -11.73 1.92
N GLY A 262 -3.04 -10.71 1.64
CA GLY A 262 -2.65 -9.59 0.79
C GLY A 262 -2.59 -8.24 1.51
N ASP A 263 -3.67 -7.50 1.44
CA ASP A 263 -3.76 -6.12 1.89
C ASP A 263 -4.57 -5.97 3.16
N ILE A 264 -4.44 -4.83 3.83
CA ILE A 264 -5.10 -4.54 5.09
C ILE A 264 -5.46 -3.05 5.18
N HIS A 265 -6.69 -2.75 5.56
CA HIS A 265 -7.18 -1.38 5.75
C HIS A 265 -8.19 -1.30 6.88
N ILE A 266 -8.25 -0.13 7.50
CA ILE A 266 -9.23 0.21 8.54
C ILE A 266 -10.25 1.17 7.94
N SER A 267 -11.54 1.02 8.31
CA SER A 267 -12.57 1.96 7.91
C SER A 267 -12.27 3.37 8.47
N PRO A 268 -12.68 4.45 7.79
CA PRO A 268 -12.37 5.82 8.22
C PRO A 268 -12.85 6.15 9.63
N ASP A 269 -13.92 5.51 10.10
CA ASP A 269 -14.45 5.68 11.46
C ASP A 269 -13.66 4.90 12.53
N GLY A 270 -12.67 4.10 12.13
CA GLY A 270 -11.84 3.32 13.03
C GLY A 270 -12.50 2.08 13.64
N LYS A 271 -13.73 1.74 13.22
CA LYS A 271 -14.51 0.67 13.86
C LYS A 271 -14.25 -0.73 13.30
N PHE A 272 -13.82 -0.82 12.05
CA PHE A 272 -13.65 -2.10 11.36
C PHE A 272 -12.33 -2.18 10.62
N LEU A 273 -11.78 -3.40 10.61
CA LEU A 273 -10.56 -3.75 9.86
C LEU A 273 -10.90 -4.82 8.83
N TYR A 274 -10.31 -4.70 7.65
CA TYR A 274 -10.46 -5.60 6.53
C TYR A 274 -9.10 -6.11 6.09
N ALA A 275 -9.03 -7.42 5.76
CA ALA A 275 -7.82 -8.05 5.24
C ALA A 275 -8.17 -8.95 4.05
N SER A 276 -7.41 -8.87 2.97
CA SER A 276 -7.65 -9.72 1.80
C SER A 276 -6.85 -11.01 1.85
N ASN A 277 -7.45 -12.08 1.32
CA ASN A 277 -6.85 -13.41 1.19
C ASN A 277 -6.93 -13.88 -0.26
N ARG A 278 -5.85 -14.46 -0.76
CA ARG A 278 -5.70 -14.96 -2.12
C ARG A 278 -5.40 -16.44 -2.14
N LEU A 279 -5.37 -17.04 -3.33
CA LEU A 279 -4.94 -18.39 -3.66
C LEU A 279 -5.94 -19.49 -3.32
N LYS A 280 -6.64 -19.40 -2.21
CA LYS A 280 -7.74 -20.29 -1.82
C LYS A 280 -8.77 -19.49 -1.06
N ALA A 281 -10.05 -19.70 -1.35
CA ALA A 281 -11.17 -18.96 -0.75
C ALA A 281 -10.96 -17.44 -0.82
N ASP A 282 -10.63 -16.96 -2.01
CA ASP A 282 -10.30 -15.56 -2.27
C ASP A 282 -11.39 -14.64 -1.74
N GLY A 283 -11.01 -13.67 -0.92
CA GLY A 283 -11.99 -12.81 -0.28
C GLY A 283 -11.41 -11.84 0.73
N ILE A 284 -12.30 -11.19 1.46
CA ILE A 284 -12.03 -10.19 2.49
C ILE A 284 -12.48 -10.74 3.84
N ALA A 285 -11.57 -10.81 4.80
CA ALA A 285 -11.89 -11.07 6.20
C ALA A 285 -12.27 -9.75 6.90
N ILE A 286 -13.29 -9.78 7.75
CA ILE A 286 -13.88 -8.60 8.39
C ILE A 286 -13.77 -8.72 9.91
N PHE A 287 -13.25 -7.67 10.54
CA PHE A 287 -13.06 -7.62 12.00
C PHE A 287 -13.64 -6.33 12.56
N SER A 288 -14.24 -6.41 13.75
CA SER A 288 -14.51 -5.24 14.57
C SER A 288 -13.30 -4.91 15.43
N ILE A 289 -13.10 -3.64 15.72
CA ILE A 289 -11.97 -3.13 16.52
C ILE A 289 -12.50 -2.64 17.87
N ASN A 290 -11.92 -3.17 18.97
CA ASN A 290 -12.15 -2.61 20.29
C ASN A 290 -11.45 -1.24 20.36
N GLN A 291 -12.20 -0.18 20.61
CA GLN A 291 -11.71 1.20 20.53
C GLN A 291 -10.74 1.56 21.68
N GLU A 292 -10.80 0.87 22.79
CA GLU A 292 -9.94 1.11 23.95
C GLU A 292 -8.68 0.27 23.91
N GLU A 293 -8.82 -1.01 23.56
CA GLU A 293 -7.73 -1.99 23.63
C GLU A 293 -7.03 -2.23 22.29
N GLY A 294 -7.68 -1.88 21.16
CA GLY A 294 -7.18 -2.15 19.82
C GLY A 294 -7.28 -3.60 19.38
N THR A 295 -7.90 -4.48 20.17
CA THR A 295 -8.08 -5.89 19.84
C THR A 295 -9.15 -6.09 18.77
N LEU A 296 -9.04 -7.20 18.03
CA LEU A 296 -9.91 -7.54 16.90
C LEU A 296 -10.82 -8.70 17.27
N THR A 297 -12.06 -8.64 16.76
CA THR A 297 -13.00 -9.78 16.77
C THR A 297 -13.45 -10.00 15.33
N LYS A 298 -13.30 -11.23 14.82
CA LYS A 298 -13.77 -11.56 13.47
C LYS A 298 -15.31 -11.57 13.43
N THR A 299 -15.88 -10.78 12.53
CA THR A 299 -17.34 -10.62 12.42
C THR A 299 -17.90 -11.19 11.13
N GLY A 300 -17.06 -11.47 10.14
CA GLY A 300 -17.51 -12.01 8.87
C GLY A 300 -16.43 -12.16 7.84
N SER A 301 -16.86 -12.52 6.65
CA SER A 301 -16.00 -12.58 5.45
C SER A 301 -16.86 -12.36 4.22
N GLN A 302 -16.23 -11.93 3.13
CA GLN A 302 -16.87 -11.70 1.84
C GLN A 302 -16.03 -12.32 0.75
N LEU A 303 -16.60 -13.25 -0.02
CA LEU A 303 -15.95 -13.79 -1.21
C LEU A 303 -15.85 -12.72 -2.30
N THR A 304 -14.76 -12.76 -3.06
CA THR A 304 -14.46 -11.83 -4.15
C THR A 304 -14.17 -12.59 -5.44
N GLY A 305 -13.81 -11.86 -6.48
CA GLY A 305 -13.15 -12.41 -7.65
C GLY A 305 -11.75 -12.94 -7.31
N ILE A 306 -11.02 -13.36 -8.33
CA ILE A 306 -9.78 -14.10 -8.16
C ILE A 306 -8.60 -13.16 -7.92
N HIS A 307 -7.81 -13.46 -6.89
CA HIS A 307 -6.60 -12.76 -6.49
C HIS A 307 -6.85 -11.31 -6.06
N PRO A 308 -7.58 -11.10 -4.95
CA PRO A 308 -7.82 -9.78 -4.39
C PRO A 308 -6.57 -9.24 -3.67
N ARG A 309 -5.55 -8.87 -4.45
CA ARG A 309 -4.24 -8.45 -3.94
C ARG A 309 -4.29 -7.14 -3.17
N ASN A 310 -5.20 -6.25 -3.55
CA ASN A 310 -5.32 -4.90 -3.00
C ASN A 310 -6.78 -4.46 -2.99
N PHE A 311 -7.14 -3.61 -2.06
CA PHE A 311 -8.46 -3.00 -1.98
C PHE A 311 -8.34 -1.61 -1.35
N ILE A 312 -9.40 -0.82 -1.45
CA ILE A 312 -9.45 0.51 -0.86
C ILE A 312 -10.86 0.82 -0.37
N ILE A 313 -10.97 1.66 0.66
CA ILE A 313 -12.24 2.12 1.22
C ILE A 313 -12.42 3.58 0.82
N SER A 314 -13.62 3.96 0.34
CA SER A 314 -13.92 5.34 -0.01
C SER A 314 -13.83 6.26 1.21
N ARG A 315 -13.55 7.54 0.98
CA ARG A 315 -13.39 8.56 2.01
C ARG A 315 -14.60 8.63 2.96
N ASN A 316 -15.81 8.54 2.41
CA ASN A 316 -17.05 8.52 3.20
C ASN A 316 -17.32 7.17 3.91
N GLY A 317 -16.46 6.17 3.70
CA GLY A 317 -16.60 4.84 4.30
C GLY A 317 -17.70 3.97 3.72
N ARG A 318 -18.41 4.43 2.68
CA ARG A 318 -19.58 3.73 2.14
C ARG A 318 -19.21 2.56 1.25
N TYR A 319 -18.11 2.67 0.50
CA TYR A 319 -17.71 1.65 -0.48
C TYR A 319 -16.33 1.09 -0.18
N LEU A 320 -16.18 -0.20 -0.43
CA LEU A 320 -14.90 -0.90 -0.45
C LEU A 320 -14.73 -1.49 -1.85
N LEU A 321 -13.64 -1.12 -2.53
CA LEU A 321 -13.33 -1.54 -3.89
C LEU A 321 -12.18 -2.53 -3.86
N VAL A 322 -12.35 -3.68 -4.52
CA VAL A 322 -11.37 -4.78 -4.52
C VAL A 322 -10.77 -4.94 -5.90
N ALA A 323 -9.45 -4.84 -5.99
CA ALA A 323 -8.70 -5.14 -7.20
C ALA A 323 -8.45 -6.65 -7.29
N CYS A 324 -9.20 -7.32 -8.17
CA CYS A 324 -9.12 -8.76 -8.42
C CYS A 324 -8.25 -9.00 -9.65
N ARG A 325 -6.95 -9.23 -9.43
CA ARG A 325 -5.94 -9.33 -10.50
C ARG A 325 -6.33 -10.31 -11.59
N ASP A 326 -6.64 -11.54 -11.22
CA ASP A 326 -6.85 -12.63 -12.18
C ASP A 326 -8.29 -12.71 -12.71
N SER A 327 -9.20 -11.92 -12.15
CA SER A 327 -10.53 -11.67 -12.73
C SER A 327 -10.54 -10.45 -13.65
N ASN A 328 -9.43 -9.73 -13.81
CA ASN A 328 -9.32 -8.52 -14.61
C ASN A 328 -10.45 -7.51 -14.29
N SER A 329 -10.70 -7.29 -13.02
CA SER A 329 -11.80 -6.43 -12.59
C SER A 329 -11.55 -5.81 -11.21
N ILE A 330 -12.22 -4.70 -10.99
CA ILE A 330 -12.36 -4.07 -9.68
C ILE A 330 -13.82 -4.23 -9.29
N GLN A 331 -14.09 -4.91 -8.16
CA GLN A 331 -15.43 -5.08 -7.62
C GLN A 331 -15.76 -3.97 -6.63
N VAL A 332 -16.99 -3.48 -6.66
CA VAL A 332 -17.49 -2.44 -5.75
C VAL A 332 -18.45 -3.06 -4.76
N PHE A 333 -18.08 -3.04 -3.47
CA PHE A 333 -18.92 -3.49 -2.36
C PHE A 333 -19.42 -2.28 -1.57
N GLU A 334 -20.66 -2.33 -1.12
CA GLU A 334 -21.21 -1.37 -0.16
C GLU A 334 -20.94 -1.88 1.26
N ARG A 335 -20.44 -0.98 2.11
CA ARG A 335 -20.20 -1.26 3.52
C ARG A 335 -21.40 -0.87 4.37
N ASP A 336 -21.80 -1.76 5.27
CA ASP A 336 -22.66 -1.42 6.38
C ASP A 336 -21.85 -0.77 7.50
N SER A 337 -22.12 0.48 7.84
CA SER A 337 -21.35 1.24 8.84
C SER A 337 -21.57 0.75 10.28
N GLN A 338 -22.62 -0.01 10.54
CA GLN A 338 -22.91 -0.54 11.87
C GLN A 338 -22.28 -1.93 12.09
N THR A 339 -22.32 -2.78 11.09
CA THR A 339 -21.84 -4.16 11.18
C THR A 339 -20.48 -4.39 10.53
N GLY A 340 -20.03 -3.47 9.66
CA GLY A 340 -18.83 -3.62 8.85
C GLY A 340 -18.97 -4.61 7.69
N LEU A 341 -20.12 -5.29 7.55
CA LEU A 341 -20.35 -6.29 6.52
C LEU A 341 -20.41 -5.65 5.14
N LEU A 342 -20.05 -6.45 4.13
CA LEU A 342 -19.98 -6.02 2.74
C LEU A 342 -21.12 -6.63 1.95
N LYS A 343 -21.68 -5.84 1.02
CA LYS A 343 -22.70 -6.28 0.06
C LYS A 343 -22.20 -5.96 -1.35
N ASP A 344 -22.20 -6.96 -2.22
CA ASP A 344 -21.86 -6.77 -3.62
C ASP A 344 -22.91 -5.87 -4.28
N THR A 345 -22.46 -4.75 -4.83
CA THR A 345 -23.34 -3.83 -5.58
C THR A 345 -23.66 -4.32 -6.98
N GLY A 346 -22.95 -5.33 -7.47
CA GLY A 346 -22.99 -5.76 -8.87
C GLY A 346 -22.25 -4.83 -9.82
N LYS A 347 -21.67 -3.72 -9.33
CA LYS A 347 -20.85 -2.80 -10.13
C LYS A 347 -19.43 -3.31 -10.18
N THR A 348 -18.88 -3.37 -11.39
CA THR A 348 -17.50 -3.77 -11.63
C THR A 348 -16.85 -2.85 -12.65
N ILE A 349 -15.53 -2.68 -12.51
CA ILE A 349 -14.71 -1.99 -13.50
C ILE A 349 -13.82 -3.04 -14.14
N LYS A 350 -13.99 -3.25 -15.46
CA LYS A 350 -13.12 -4.16 -16.21
C LYS A 350 -11.81 -3.47 -16.54
N THR A 351 -10.71 -4.06 -16.09
CA THR A 351 -9.37 -3.55 -16.35
C THR A 351 -8.34 -4.67 -16.17
N ASN A 352 -7.27 -4.66 -16.95
CA ASN A 352 -6.29 -5.73 -16.97
C ASN A 352 -5.45 -5.77 -15.69
N LYS A 353 -5.46 -6.90 -15.00
CA LYS A 353 -4.63 -7.24 -13.81
C LYS A 353 -4.44 -6.10 -12.81
N PRO A 354 -5.53 -5.51 -12.26
CA PRO A 354 -5.40 -4.43 -11.30
C PRO A 354 -4.84 -4.95 -9.97
N VAL A 355 -3.87 -4.26 -9.38
CA VAL A 355 -3.20 -4.67 -8.14
C VAL A 355 -2.94 -3.55 -7.15
N CYS A 356 -3.27 -2.31 -7.49
CA CYS A 356 -3.13 -1.17 -6.58
C CYS A 356 -4.22 -0.13 -6.84
N LEU A 357 -4.91 0.27 -5.79
CA LEU A 357 -5.94 1.30 -5.83
C LEU A 357 -5.56 2.42 -4.86
N LYS A 358 -5.63 3.67 -5.31
CA LYS A 358 -5.45 4.86 -4.49
C LYS A 358 -6.47 5.92 -4.88
N PHE A 359 -6.92 6.71 -3.91
CA PHE A 359 -7.73 7.88 -4.18
C PHE A 359 -6.90 9.16 -4.12
N THR A 360 -7.28 10.14 -4.94
CA THR A 360 -6.78 11.52 -4.89
C THR A 360 -7.89 12.50 -5.28
N PHE A 361 -7.67 13.82 -5.03
CA PHE A 361 -8.71 14.84 -5.18
C PHE A 361 -8.26 16.02 -6.06
#